data_622214e9ea01abbb6940087c76b3b798
#
_entry.id   622214e9ea01abbb6940087c76b3b798
#
_cell.length_a   1.000
_cell.length_b   1.000
_cell.length_c   1.000
_cell.angle_alpha   90.00
_cell.angle_beta   90.00
_cell.angle_gamma   90.00
#
_symmetry.space_group_name_H-M   'P 1'
#
loop_
_entity.id
_entity.type
_entity.pdbx_description
1 polymer ?
#
loop_
_entity_poly.entity_id
_entity_poly.type
_entity_poly.pdbx_seq_one_letter_code
_entity_poly.pdbx_strand_id
1 'polypeptide(L)'
;MKKLSMILPMALILCFIVGCQDKEAMAELEEFRAQAELEEQNKGLVKRMYEAFEKGDFEAYKEVVAPEYAWYLPSRSTKPISREETIEFGKMLRNAFPDFAYSIEELIAEDDIVISRFIFTGTHEGEFQGIPATGNKVEMSGFMMTRIENGKIVEDKEEYDGLGFMQQLGMELKPKEVKK
;
A
#
# COMPACT_ATOMS: atom_id res chain seq x y z
N MET A 1 -10.11 7.55 70.87
CA MET A 1 -11.06 7.15 69.80
C MET A 1 -11.30 8.20 68.73
N LYS A 2 -10.36 9.18 68.50
CA LYS A 2 -10.52 10.24 67.44
C LYS A 2 -9.66 10.02 66.20
N LYS A 3 -8.80 8.98 66.12
CA LYS A 3 -7.91 8.72 64.95
C LYS A 3 -8.51 7.79 63.90
N LEU A 4 -9.62 7.07 64.19
CA LEU A 4 -10.25 6.14 63.26
C LEU A 4 -11.18 6.81 62.27
N SER A 5 -11.72 8.00 62.60
CA SER A 5 -12.66 8.75 61.72
C SER A 5 -12.01 9.49 60.54
N MET A 6 -10.68 9.66 60.53
CA MET A 6 -9.99 10.41 59.50
C MET A 6 -9.38 9.51 58.41
N ILE A 7 -9.20 8.22 58.66
CA ILE A 7 -8.64 7.25 57.73
C ILE A 7 -9.70 6.80 56.70
N LEU A 8 -10.96 6.68 57.10
CA LEU A 8 -12.04 6.22 56.23
C LEU A 8 -12.34 7.13 55.02
N PRO A 9 -12.45 8.47 55.19
CA PRO A 9 -12.68 9.34 54.05
C PRO A 9 -11.47 9.42 53.10
N MET A 10 -10.23 9.28 53.60
CA MET A 10 -9.02 9.30 52.78
C MET A 10 -8.89 8.01 51.94
N ALA A 11 -9.29 6.84 52.48
CA ALA A 11 -9.32 5.59 51.74
C ALA A 11 -10.39 5.61 50.63
N LEU A 12 -11.55 6.22 50.88
CA LEU A 12 -12.62 6.40 49.88
C LEU A 12 -12.18 7.33 48.72
N ILE A 13 -11.46 8.41 49.01
CA ILE A 13 -10.95 9.32 48.00
C ILE A 13 -9.89 8.62 47.17
N LEU A 14 -8.98 7.82 47.75
CA LEU A 14 -7.98 7.05 46.97
C LEU A 14 -8.65 6.02 46.03
N CYS A 15 -9.70 5.33 46.45
CA CYS A 15 -10.45 4.40 45.60
C CYS A 15 -11.12 5.08 44.42
N PHE A 16 -11.61 6.32 44.58
CA PHE A 16 -12.17 7.09 43.44
C PHE A 16 -11.13 7.54 42.46
N ILE A 17 -9.93 7.93 42.89
CA ILE A 17 -8.83 8.38 42.00
C ILE A 17 -8.29 7.19 41.19
N VAL A 18 -8.07 6.04 41.84
CA VAL A 18 -7.57 4.83 41.14
C VAL A 18 -8.62 4.31 40.14
N GLY A 19 -9.89 4.27 40.51
CA GLY A 19 -10.94 3.81 39.59
C GLY A 19 -11.20 4.73 38.38
N CYS A 20 -10.87 6.01 38.45
CA CYS A 20 -10.92 6.93 37.31
C CYS A 20 -9.70 6.74 36.39
N GLN A 21 -8.50 6.58 36.96
CA GLN A 21 -7.28 6.31 36.16
C GLN A 21 -7.37 4.97 35.43
N ASP A 22 -7.92 3.92 36.05
CA ASP A 22 -8.11 2.62 35.40
C ASP A 22 -9.08 2.71 34.21
N LYS A 23 -10.14 3.52 34.31
CA LYS A 23 -11.09 3.70 33.19
C LYS A 23 -10.50 4.47 32.02
N GLU A 24 -9.73 5.51 32.29
CA GLU A 24 -9.05 6.30 31.26
C GLU A 24 -7.97 5.47 30.54
N ALA A 25 -7.15 4.74 31.30
CA ALA A 25 -6.15 3.82 30.74
C ALA A 25 -6.78 2.68 29.93
N MET A 26 -7.93 2.17 30.35
CA MET A 26 -8.67 1.14 29.59
C MET A 26 -9.25 1.68 28.29
N ALA A 27 -9.78 2.92 28.29
CA ALA A 27 -10.29 3.56 27.08
C ALA A 27 -9.15 3.82 26.06
N GLU A 28 -8.01 4.32 26.53
CA GLU A 28 -6.81 4.52 25.69
C GLU A 28 -6.32 3.19 25.11
N LEU A 29 -6.29 2.12 25.90
CA LEU A 29 -5.91 0.79 25.42
C LEU A 29 -6.88 0.24 24.36
N GLU A 30 -8.18 0.49 24.49
CA GLU A 30 -9.19 0.09 23.50
C GLU A 30 -9.00 0.88 22.20
N GLU A 31 -8.69 2.18 22.28
CA GLU A 31 -8.39 3.01 21.11
C GLU A 31 -7.15 2.50 20.37
N PHE A 32 -6.04 2.23 21.06
CA PHE A 32 -4.85 1.65 20.46
C PHE A 32 -5.09 0.29 19.79
N ARG A 33 -5.95 -0.55 20.40
CA ARG A 33 -6.30 -1.83 19.80
C ARG A 33 -7.14 -1.67 18.54
N ALA A 34 -8.11 -0.77 18.56
CA ALA A 34 -8.95 -0.48 17.40
C ALA A 34 -8.11 0.08 16.22
N GLN A 35 -7.16 0.96 16.55
CA GLN A 35 -6.21 1.50 15.57
C GLN A 35 -5.33 0.40 14.96
N ALA A 36 -4.72 -0.45 15.77
CA ALA A 36 -3.90 -1.56 15.29
C ALA A 36 -4.70 -2.56 14.43
N GLU A 37 -5.96 -2.82 14.79
CA GLU A 37 -6.84 -3.67 13.99
C GLU A 37 -7.18 -3.04 12.64
N LEU A 38 -7.45 -1.74 12.59
CA LEU A 38 -7.67 -0.99 11.34
C LEU A 38 -6.45 -1.06 10.43
N GLU A 39 -5.26 -0.86 10.97
CA GLU A 39 -4.01 -0.94 10.21
C GLU A 39 -3.77 -2.34 9.61
N GLU A 40 -4.06 -3.41 10.36
CA GLU A 40 -3.97 -4.78 9.83
C GLU A 40 -5.04 -5.05 8.75
N GLN A 41 -6.25 -4.52 8.89
CA GLN A 41 -7.28 -4.60 7.86
C GLN A 41 -6.84 -3.87 6.59
N ASN A 42 -6.23 -2.68 6.72
CA ASN A 42 -5.70 -1.90 5.61
C ASN A 42 -4.56 -2.62 4.88
N LYS A 43 -3.62 -3.25 5.60
CA LYS A 43 -2.60 -4.13 5.00
C LYS A 43 -3.24 -5.31 4.26
N GLY A 44 -4.31 -5.87 4.79
CA GLY A 44 -5.08 -6.94 4.15
C GLY A 44 -5.73 -6.50 2.83
N LEU A 45 -6.22 -5.25 2.75
CA LEU A 45 -6.75 -4.67 1.51
C LEU A 45 -5.67 -4.56 0.43
N VAL A 46 -4.49 -4.02 0.79
CA VAL A 46 -3.36 -3.88 -0.13
C VAL A 46 -2.90 -5.24 -0.67
N LYS A 47 -2.79 -6.26 0.19
CA LYS A 47 -2.45 -7.63 -0.26
C LYS A 47 -3.46 -8.16 -1.28
N ARG A 48 -4.76 -7.99 -1.02
CA ARG A 48 -5.81 -8.44 -1.96
C ARG A 48 -5.77 -7.68 -3.29
N MET A 49 -5.43 -6.39 -3.28
CA MET A 49 -5.24 -5.61 -4.50
C MET A 49 -4.11 -6.20 -5.36
N TYR A 50 -2.93 -6.45 -4.78
CA TYR A 50 -1.80 -7.07 -5.49
C TYR A 50 -2.17 -8.45 -6.04
N GLU A 51 -2.77 -9.30 -5.22
CA GLU A 51 -3.22 -10.63 -5.64
C GLU A 51 -4.22 -10.60 -6.81
N ALA A 52 -5.24 -9.75 -6.72
CA ALA A 52 -6.25 -9.62 -7.76
C ALA A 52 -5.64 -9.11 -9.07
N PHE A 53 -4.76 -8.11 -8.97
CA PHE A 53 -4.05 -7.55 -10.12
C PHE A 53 -3.13 -8.60 -10.78
N GLU A 54 -2.32 -9.31 -9.99
CA GLU A 54 -1.42 -10.38 -10.46
C GLU A 54 -2.20 -11.51 -11.15
N LYS A 55 -3.33 -11.95 -10.58
CA LYS A 55 -4.17 -13.00 -11.15
C LYS A 55 -4.99 -12.53 -12.37
N GLY A 56 -5.09 -11.21 -12.60
CA GLY A 56 -5.99 -10.63 -13.61
C GLY A 56 -7.45 -10.76 -13.25
N ASP A 57 -7.76 -10.95 -11.97
CA ASP A 57 -9.13 -10.94 -11.44
C ASP A 57 -9.56 -9.49 -11.19
N PHE A 58 -9.93 -8.83 -12.29
CA PHE A 58 -10.30 -7.41 -12.23
C PHE A 58 -11.66 -7.16 -11.56
N GLU A 59 -12.50 -8.18 -11.38
CA GLU A 59 -13.70 -8.03 -10.56
C GLU A 59 -13.33 -8.00 -9.08
N ALA A 60 -12.47 -8.90 -8.60
CA ALA A 60 -11.92 -8.84 -7.24
C ALA A 60 -11.13 -7.54 -7.00
N TYR A 61 -10.39 -7.05 -8.02
CA TYR A 61 -9.70 -5.76 -7.95
C TYR A 61 -10.69 -4.60 -7.70
N LYS A 62 -11.81 -4.55 -8.41
CA LYS A 62 -12.87 -3.53 -8.23
C LYS A 62 -13.56 -3.63 -6.86
N GLU A 63 -13.54 -4.80 -6.21
CA GLU A 63 -14.08 -4.94 -4.86
C GLU A 63 -13.25 -4.22 -3.81
N VAL A 64 -11.95 -4.03 -4.02
CA VAL A 64 -11.04 -3.40 -3.07
C VAL A 64 -10.63 -1.98 -3.48
N VAL A 65 -10.68 -1.64 -4.77
CA VAL A 65 -10.31 -0.33 -5.33
C VAL A 65 -11.56 0.49 -5.68
N ALA A 66 -11.60 1.73 -5.23
CA ALA A 66 -12.73 2.64 -5.43
C ALA A 66 -12.93 3.03 -6.91
N PRO A 67 -14.16 3.39 -7.34
CA PRO A 67 -14.41 3.90 -8.70
C PRO A 67 -13.61 5.17 -9.04
N GLU A 68 -13.44 6.06 -8.04
CA GLU A 68 -12.72 7.33 -8.13
C GLU A 68 -11.20 7.22 -7.93
N TYR A 69 -10.68 6.01 -7.94
CA TYR A 69 -9.26 5.71 -7.73
C TYR A 69 -8.33 6.50 -8.65
N ALA A 70 -7.20 6.94 -8.09
CA ALA A 70 -6.16 7.69 -8.77
C ALA A 70 -4.77 7.09 -8.49
N TRP A 71 -4.11 6.54 -9.51
CA TRP A 71 -2.73 6.05 -9.42
C TRP A 71 -1.76 7.05 -10.04
N TYR A 72 -0.80 7.51 -9.25
CA TYR A 72 0.25 8.43 -9.66
C TYR A 72 1.56 7.68 -9.89
N LEU A 73 1.98 7.57 -11.15
CA LEU A 73 3.20 6.89 -11.59
C LEU A 73 3.96 7.78 -12.59
N PRO A 74 5.13 8.31 -12.22
CA PRO A 74 5.73 8.31 -10.88
C PRO A 74 4.88 9.11 -9.88
N SER A 75 5.18 9.00 -8.58
CA SER A 75 4.38 9.59 -7.48
C SER A 75 4.10 11.10 -7.61
N ARG A 76 4.93 11.82 -8.35
CA ARG A 76 4.81 13.27 -8.62
C ARG A 76 4.08 13.58 -9.93
N SER A 77 3.51 12.60 -10.61
CA SER A 77 2.69 12.84 -11.80
C SER A 77 1.54 13.80 -11.47
N THR A 78 1.25 14.74 -12.37
CA THR A 78 0.09 15.63 -12.25
C THR A 78 -1.16 15.07 -12.92
N LYS A 79 -1.02 13.97 -13.64
CA LYS A 79 -2.11 13.26 -14.32
C LYS A 79 -2.17 11.85 -13.76
N PRO A 80 -3.15 11.53 -12.91
CA PRO A 80 -3.33 10.18 -12.40
C PRO A 80 -3.85 9.24 -13.50
N ILE A 81 -3.61 7.96 -13.29
CA ILE A 81 -4.16 6.84 -14.04
C ILE A 81 -5.43 6.41 -13.29
N SER A 82 -6.56 6.35 -13.96
CA SER A 82 -7.83 5.91 -13.37
C SER A 82 -7.86 4.41 -13.11
N ARG A 83 -8.85 3.94 -12.34
CA ARG A 83 -9.04 2.49 -12.07
C ARG A 83 -9.19 1.70 -13.38
N GLU A 84 -9.95 2.20 -14.33
CA GLU A 84 -10.18 1.57 -15.63
C GLU A 84 -8.89 1.51 -16.46
N GLU A 85 -8.12 2.60 -16.50
CA GLU A 85 -6.83 2.65 -17.18
C GLU A 85 -5.80 1.72 -16.50
N THR A 86 -5.87 1.57 -15.18
CA THR A 86 -5.02 0.62 -14.42
C THR A 86 -5.36 -0.84 -14.79
N ILE A 87 -6.64 -1.15 -14.98
CA ILE A 87 -7.09 -2.46 -15.45
C ILE A 87 -6.55 -2.75 -16.86
N GLU A 88 -6.64 -1.78 -17.79
CA GLU A 88 -6.08 -1.94 -19.13
C GLU A 88 -4.55 -2.10 -19.11
N PHE A 89 -3.86 -1.35 -18.24
CA PHE A 89 -2.44 -1.52 -18.00
C PHE A 89 -2.12 -2.94 -17.49
N GLY A 90 -2.91 -3.46 -16.55
CA GLY A 90 -2.76 -4.84 -16.05
C GLY A 90 -2.92 -5.91 -17.14
N LYS A 91 -3.85 -5.72 -18.07
CA LYS A 91 -4.02 -6.61 -19.24
C LYS A 91 -2.80 -6.54 -20.16
N MET A 92 -2.31 -5.33 -20.45
CA MET A 92 -1.09 -5.13 -21.25
C MET A 92 0.12 -5.77 -20.59
N LEU A 93 0.29 -5.56 -19.29
CA LEU A 93 1.39 -6.12 -18.51
C LEU A 93 1.40 -7.65 -18.56
N ARG A 94 0.22 -8.28 -18.43
CA ARG A 94 0.05 -9.73 -18.52
C ARG A 94 0.37 -10.29 -19.91
N ASN A 95 0.05 -9.55 -20.97
CA ASN A 95 0.44 -9.94 -22.32
C ASN A 95 1.95 -9.84 -22.55
N ALA A 96 2.59 -8.81 -21.97
CA ALA A 96 4.02 -8.60 -22.08
C ALA A 96 4.85 -9.55 -21.20
N PHE A 97 4.33 -9.86 -20.00
CA PHE A 97 4.98 -10.71 -18.99
C PHE A 97 3.96 -11.73 -18.47
N PRO A 98 3.72 -12.86 -19.16
CA PRO A 98 2.68 -13.81 -18.78
C PRO A 98 2.86 -14.47 -17.40
N ASP A 99 4.11 -14.54 -16.93
CA ASP A 99 4.54 -15.12 -15.67
C ASP A 99 4.85 -14.09 -14.57
N PHE A 100 4.40 -12.82 -14.75
CA PHE A 100 4.74 -11.80 -13.77
C PHE A 100 4.16 -12.10 -12.39
N ALA A 101 4.91 -11.72 -11.38
CA ALA A 101 4.54 -11.85 -9.99
C ALA A 101 5.03 -10.66 -9.16
N TYR A 102 4.29 -10.36 -8.09
CA TYR A 102 4.69 -9.42 -7.07
C TYR A 102 5.08 -10.16 -5.79
N SER A 103 6.26 -9.87 -5.24
CA SER A 103 6.64 -10.23 -3.88
C SER A 103 6.55 -8.99 -3.00
N ILE A 104 5.66 -8.99 -2.02
CA ILE A 104 5.57 -7.90 -1.04
C ILE A 104 6.56 -8.21 0.07
N GLU A 105 7.63 -7.41 0.15
CA GLU A 105 8.71 -7.59 1.11
C GLU A 105 8.36 -6.98 2.48
N GLU A 106 7.71 -5.81 2.46
CA GLU A 106 7.35 -5.06 3.66
C GLU A 106 6.01 -4.35 3.48
N LEU A 107 5.22 -4.31 4.56
CA LEU A 107 4.00 -3.49 4.68
C LEU A 107 4.04 -2.75 6.00
N ILE A 108 3.96 -1.43 5.92
CA ILE A 108 3.85 -0.54 7.08
C ILE A 108 2.53 0.21 6.93
N ALA A 109 1.71 0.23 7.97
CA ALA A 109 0.47 0.99 8.00
C ALA A 109 0.49 2.00 9.13
N GLU A 110 -0.04 3.18 8.87
CA GLU A 110 -0.33 4.23 9.84
C GLU A 110 -1.63 4.91 9.40
N ASP A 111 -2.63 4.88 10.24
CA ASP A 111 -3.98 5.42 9.96
C ASP A 111 -4.59 4.87 8.65
N ASP A 112 -4.82 5.75 7.69
CA ASP A 112 -5.40 5.48 6.38
C ASP A 112 -4.35 5.18 5.29
N ILE A 113 -3.06 5.15 5.64
CA ILE A 113 -1.94 4.97 4.72
C ILE A 113 -1.28 3.60 4.93
N VAL A 114 -1.01 2.92 3.81
CA VAL A 114 -0.15 1.72 3.79
C VAL A 114 1.01 1.96 2.83
N ILE A 115 2.23 1.76 3.30
CA ILE A 115 3.42 1.72 2.46
C ILE A 115 3.77 0.25 2.18
N SER A 116 3.88 -0.11 0.92
CA SER A 116 4.39 -1.40 0.48
C SER A 116 5.74 -1.26 -0.20
N ARG A 117 6.70 -2.10 0.18
CA ARG A 117 7.90 -2.37 -0.59
C ARG A 117 7.69 -3.67 -1.36
N PHE A 118 7.84 -3.64 -2.67
CA PHE A 118 7.59 -4.80 -3.52
C PHE A 118 8.74 -5.08 -4.48
N ILE A 119 8.80 -6.34 -4.92
CA ILE A 119 9.61 -6.80 -6.05
C ILE A 119 8.63 -7.29 -7.13
N PHE A 120 8.75 -6.77 -8.33
CA PHE A 120 8.13 -7.29 -9.55
C PHE A 120 9.13 -8.18 -10.26
N THR A 121 8.70 -9.35 -10.71
CA THR A 121 9.48 -10.25 -11.57
C THR A 121 8.64 -10.68 -12.75
N GLY A 122 9.29 -11.06 -13.87
CA GLY A 122 8.60 -11.62 -15.03
C GLY A 122 9.55 -11.90 -16.18
N THR A 123 9.06 -12.63 -17.20
CA THR A 123 9.78 -12.88 -18.46
C THR A 123 9.12 -12.09 -19.56
N HIS A 124 9.91 -11.26 -20.29
CA HIS A 124 9.42 -10.39 -21.35
C HIS A 124 9.15 -11.18 -22.63
N GLU A 125 7.95 -11.72 -22.77
CA GLU A 125 7.51 -12.60 -23.87
C GLU A 125 6.59 -11.92 -24.89
N GLY A 126 6.05 -10.73 -24.56
CA GLY A 126 5.19 -9.93 -25.43
C GLY A 126 5.71 -8.50 -25.61
N GLU A 127 5.07 -7.71 -26.48
CA GLU A 127 5.41 -6.30 -26.65
C GLU A 127 5.06 -5.51 -25.37
N PHE A 128 5.98 -4.68 -24.90
CA PHE A 128 5.79 -3.75 -23.79
C PHE A 128 6.18 -2.32 -24.20
N GLN A 129 5.20 -1.42 -24.25
CA GLN A 129 5.39 0.01 -24.57
C GLN A 129 6.22 0.24 -25.86
N GLY A 130 5.98 -0.55 -26.91
CA GLY A 130 6.69 -0.48 -28.18
C GLY A 130 8.04 -1.22 -28.22
N ILE A 131 8.43 -1.88 -27.13
CA ILE A 131 9.61 -2.75 -27.08
C ILE A 131 9.16 -4.16 -27.41
N PRO A 132 9.66 -4.78 -28.53
CA PRO A 132 9.36 -6.16 -28.85
C PRO A 132 9.85 -7.14 -27.79
N ALA A 133 9.19 -8.31 -27.68
CA ALA A 133 9.60 -9.36 -26.77
C ALA A 133 11.10 -9.66 -26.86
N THR A 134 11.79 -9.63 -25.73
CA THR A 134 13.25 -9.89 -25.67
C THR A 134 13.58 -11.28 -25.12
N GLY A 135 12.63 -11.95 -24.44
CA GLY A 135 12.86 -13.18 -23.70
C GLY A 135 13.64 -12.98 -22.39
N ASN A 136 13.98 -11.75 -22.04
CA ASN A 136 14.73 -11.46 -20.83
C ASN A 136 13.86 -11.62 -19.58
N LYS A 137 14.45 -12.17 -18.52
CA LYS A 137 13.88 -12.09 -17.17
C LYS A 137 14.18 -10.73 -16.59
N VAL A 138 13.17 -10.14 -15.96
CA VAL A 138 13.27 -8.83 -15.31
C VAL A 138 12.95 -8.94 -13.83
N GLU A 139 13.62 -8.11 -13.05
CA GLU A 139 13.37 -7.90 -11.62
C GLU A 139 13.41 -6.40 -11.35
N MET A 140 12.37 -5.87 -10.72
CA MET A 140 12.22 -4.45 -10.43
C MET A 140 11.71 -4.27 -9.02
N SER A 141 12.38 -3.45 -8.23
CA SER A 141 11.90 -3.05 -6.90
C SER A 141 11.20 -1.72 -6.95
N GLY A 142 10.20 -1.57 -6.08
CA GLY A 142 9.47 -0.31 -5.94
C GLY A 142 8.86 -0.14 -4.56
N PHE A 143 8.34 1.06 -4.34
CA PHE A 143 7.54 1.44 -3.19
C PHE A 143 6.23 2.02 -3.66
N MET A 144 5.15 1.65 -3.00
CA MET A 144 3.85 2.23 -3.23
C MET A 144 3.26 2.73 -1.90
N MET A 145 2.77 3.96 -1.91
CA MET A 145 2.00 4.54 -0.84
C MET A 145 0.53 4.48 -1.25
N THR A 146 -0.24 3.71 -0.51
CA THR A 146 -1.67 3.46 -0.74
C THR A 146 -2.50 4.20 0.30
N ARG A 147 -3.48 4.98 -0.13
CA ARG A 147 -4.49 5.62 0.73
C ARG A 147 -5.79 4.85 0.69
N ILE A 148 -6.37 4.66 1.87
CA ILE A 148 -7.61 3.89 2.04
C ILE A 148 -8.66 4.78 2.70
N GLU A 149 -9.85 4.88 2.09
CA GLU A 149 -11.00 5.60 2.64
C GLU A 149 -12.24 4.70 2.58
N ASN A 150 -13.00 4.65 3.66
CA ASN A 150 -14.23 3.85 3.77
C ASN A 150 -14.05 2.38 3.35
N GLY A 151 -12.90 1.78 3.69
CA GLY A 151 -12.58 0.38 3.38
C GLY A 151 -12.29 0.12 1.90
N LYS A 152 -11.93 1.15 1.12
CA LYS A 152 -11.53 1.06 -0.29
C LYS A 152 -10.23 1.81 -0.53
N ILE A 153 -9.43 1.30 -1.45
CA ILE A 153 -8.23 1.98 -1.95
C ILE A 153 -8.67 3.10 -2.88
N VAL A 154 -8.28 4.34 -2.57
CA VAL A 154 -8.67 5.54 -3.32
C VAL A 154 -7.49 6.18 -4.06
N GLU A 155 -6.27 6.00 -3.57
CA GLU A 155 -5.08 6.60 -4.18
C GLU A 155 -3.87 5.69 -4.02
N ASP A 156 -3.07 5.57 -5.08
CA ASP A 156 -1.72 5.01 -5.04
C ASP A 156 -0.70 6.02 -5.59
N LYS A 157 0.44 6.12 -4.92
CA LYS A 157 1.62 6.85 -5.38
C LYS A 157 2.80 5.91 -5.40
N GLU A 158 3.36 5.70 -6.59
CA GLU A 158 4.40 4.69 -6.81
C GLU A 158 5.70 5.29 -7.30
N GLU A 159 6.80 4.76 -6.78
CA GLU A 159 8.17 4.95 -7.29
C GLU A 159 8.84 3.58 -7.47
N TYR A 160 9.48 3.38 -8.60
CA TYR A 160 10.19 2.14 -8.90
C TYR A 160 11.48 2.40 -9.68
N ASP A 161 12.38 1.42 -9.75
CA ASP A 161 13.59 1.47 -10.58
C ASP A 161 13.26 1.32 -12.07
N GLY A 162 12.66 2.35 -12.65
CA GLY A 162 12.30 2.37 -14.07
C GLY A 162 13.51 2.31 -14.99
N LEU A 163 14.66 2.89 -14.59
CA LEU A 163 15.87 2.84 -15.40
C LEU A 163 16.43 1.42 -15.46
N GLY A 164 16.62 0.78 -14.33
CA GLY A 164 17.09 -0.60 -14.25
C GLY A 164 16.17 -1.56 -14.98
N PHE A 165 14.85 -1.36 -14.88
CA PHE A 165 13.85 -2.14 -15.62
C PHE A 165 14.02 -2.00 -17.14
N MET A 166 14.12 -0.78 -17.66
CA MET A 166 14.31 -0.55 -19.10
C MET A 166 15.64 -1.11 -19.62
N GLN A 167 16.71 -1.05 -18.83
CA GLN A 167 18.00 -1.66 -19.17
C GLN A 167 17.91 -3.19 -19.27
N GLN A 168 17.16 -3.84 -18.38
CA GLN A 168 16.90 -5.29 -18.45
C GLN A 168 16.11 -5.68 -19.69
N LEU A 169 15.25 -4.78 -20.21
CA LEU A 169 14.57 -4.94 -21.50
C LEU A 169 15.48 -4.66 -22.71
N GLY A 170 16.77 -4.36 -22.50
CA GLY A 170 17.73 -4.12 -23.56
C GLY A 170 17.80 -2.67 -24.04
N MET A 171 17.20 -1.72 -23.32
CA MET A 171 17.28 -0.30 -23.66
C MET A 171 18.56 0.33 -23.12
N GLU A 172 19.18 1.23 -23.90
CA GLU A 172 20.35 1.99 -23.52
C GLU A 172 20.03 3.48 -23.40
N LEU A 173 20.55 4.13 -22.36
CA LEU A 173 20.54 5.59 -22.29
C LEU A 173 21.59 6.16 -23.25
N LYS A 174 21.15 7.05 -24.14
CA LYS A 174 22.05 7.82 -25.00
C LYS A 174 21.94 9.31 -24.68
N PRO A 175 23.07 10.05 -24.69
CA PRO A 175 23.03 11.50 -24.56
C PRO A 175 22.14 12.10 -25.66
N LYS A 176 21.29 13.07 -25.26
CA LYS A 176 20.48 13.81 -26.21
C LYS A 176 21.42 14.66 -27.14
N GLU A 177 21.34 14.48 -28.47
CA GLU A 177 22.05 15.33 -29.37
C GLU A 177 21.65 16.80 -29.19
N VAL A 178 22.60 17.62 -28.77
CA VAL A 178 22.39 19.06 -28.67
C VAL A 178 22.50 19.60 -30.13
N LYS A 179 21.34 19.88 -30.72
CA LYS A 179 21.34 20.64 -31.97
C LYS A 179 22.03 22.00 -31.75
N LYS A 180 23.21 22.19 -32.37
CA LYS A 180 23.89 23.47 -32.38
C LYS A 180 23.13 24.47 -33.24
#